data_9584ba3937d2a8f1b12ff32401e55486
#
_entry.id   9584ba3937d2a8f1b12ff32401e55486
#
_cell.length_a   1.000
_cell.length_b   1.000
_cell.length_c   1.000
_cell.angle_alpha   90.00
_cell.angle_beta   90.00
_cell.angle_gamma   90.00
#
_symmetry.space_group_name_H-M   'P 1'
#
loop_
_entity.id
_entity.type
_entity.pdbx_description
1 polymer ?
#
loop_
_entity_poly.entity_id
_entity_poly.type
_entity_poly.pdbx_seq_one_letter_code
_entity_poly.pdbx_strand_id
1 'polypeptide(L)'
;MRGLVLEGGGAKGAYEAGAIKALQKKKIYFDGVSGTSIGAINAAFYAERNLTGLYKLWESTDSSELFGIDGEFLNNISHLKFKKSEIQKNKESIKSVIKNFGIDTKNIRMLLNKYIKEDRIRKSKIDFVIVTFSINDLKPVVVHKD
;
A
#
# COMPACT_ATOMS: atom_id res chain seq x y z
N MET A 1 -21.27 -2.50 10.40
CA MET A 1 -19.80 -2.50 10.13
C MET A 1 -19.59 -2.28 8.64
N ARG A 2 -18.75 -1.32 8.26
CA ARG A 2 -18.38 -1.04 6.86
C ARG A 2 -16.88 -1.17 6.72
N GLY A 3 -16.44 -1.91 5.70
CA GLY A 3 -15.03 -2.06 5.36
C GLY A 3 -14.68 -1.29 4.09
N LEU A 4 -13.46 -0.75 4.03
CA LEU A 4 -12.86 -0.14 2.85
C LEU A 4 -11.68 -1.00 2.42
N VAL A 5 -11.65 -1.41 1.18
CA VAL A 5 -10.56 -2.19 0.59
C VAL A 5 -9.87 -1.33 -0.45
N LEU A 6 -8.55 -1.17 -0.32
CA LEU A 6 -7.71 -0.35 -1.19
C LEU A 6 -6.70 -1.24 -1.90
N GLU A 7 -6.65 -1.13 -3.22
CA GLU A 7 -5.78 -1.98 -4.04
C GLU A 7 -4.36 -1.40 -4.18
N GLY A 8 -3.45 -2.22 -4.65
CA GLY A 8 -2.15 -1.76 -5.14
C GLY A 8 -2.27 -1.12 -6.52
N GLY A 9 -1.26 -0.36 -6.93
CA GLY A 9 -1.24 0.19 -8.29
C GLY A 9 -0.49 1.52 -8.44
N GLY A 10 0.48 1.80 -7.58
CA GLY A 10 1.34 2.98 -7.71
C GLY A 10 0.52 4.28 -7.74
N ALA A 11 0.60 5.03 -8.85
CA ALA A 11 -0.09 6.31 -9.01
C ALA A 11 -1.62 6.26 -8.87
N LYS A 12 -2.24 5.07 -9.00
CA LYS A 12 -3.68 4.88 -8.75
C LYS A 12 -4.08 5.20 -7.30
N GLY A 13 -3.13 5.17 -6.36
CA GLY A 13 -3.37 5.59 -4.99
C GLY A 13 -3.85 7.04 -4.84
N ALA A 14 -3.51 7.91 -5.78
CA ALA A 14 -4.04 9.28 -5.83
C ALA A 14 -5.56 9.29 -6.07
N TYR A 15 -6.03 8.40 -6.97
CA TYR A 15 -7.46 8.23 -7.21
C TYR A 15 -8.18 7.70 -5.95
N GLU A 16 -7.61 6.74 -5.26
CA GLU A 16 -8.15 6.22 -4.00
C GLU A 16 -8.26 7.32 -2.94
N ALA A 17 -7.22 8.15 -2.78
CA ALA A 17 -7.24 9.30 -1.86
C ALA A 17 -8.36 10.29 -2.22
N GLY A 18 -8.56 10.54 -3.51
CA GLY A 18 -9.67 11.36 -4.03
C GLY A 18 -11.04 10.73 -3.72
N ALA A 19 -11.18 9.42 -3.89
CA ALA A 19 -12.40 8.70 -3.57
C ALA A 19 -12.71 8.76 -2.06
N ILE A 20 -11.71 8.55 -1.21
CA ILE A 20 -11.84 8.69 0.26
C ILE A 20 -12.31 10.11 0.60
N LYS A 21 -11.72 11.15 -0.03
CA LYS A 21 -12.11 12.55 0.16
C LYS A 21 -13.57 12.80 -0.21
N ALA A 22 -14.02 12.23 -1.32
CA ALA A 22 -15.40 12.35 -1.78
C ALA A 22 -16.40 11.65 -0.85
N LEU A 23 -16.06 10.45 -0.37
CA LEU A 23 -16.88 9.69 0.59
C LEU A 23 -16.98 10.41 1.93
N GLN A 24 -15.86 10.97 2.41
CA GLN A 24 -15.84 11.76 3.64
C GLN A 24 -16.73 13.01 3.55
N LYS A 25 -16.71 13.72 2.42
CA LYS A 25 -17.62 14.87 2.18
C LYS A 25 -19.08 14.45 2.26
N LYS A 26 -19.41 13.22 1.87
CA LYS A 26 -20.75 12.63 1.99
C LYS A 26 -21.02 12.01 3.36
N LYS A 27 -20.13 12.20 4.34
CA LYS A 27 -20.24 11.62 5.70
C LYS A 27 -20.31 10.08 5.71
N ILE A 28 -19.68 9.45 4.70
CA ILE A 28 -19.56 7.99 4.63
C ILE A 28 -18.22 7.63 5.25
N TYR A 29 -18.25 6.87 6.35
CA TYR A 29 -17.09 6.43 7.11
C TYR A 29 -17.07 4.91 7.19
N PHE A 30 -15.87 4.38 7.44
CA PHE A 30 -15.62 2.95 7.52
C PHE A 30 -15.06 2.58 8.89
N ASP A 31 -15.49 1.41 9.38
CA ASP A 31 -15.09 0.85 10.68
C ASP A 31 -13.78 0.05 10.56
N GLY A 32 -13.48 -0.43 9.35
CA GLY A 32 -12.26 -1.16 9.03
C GLY A 32 -11.73 -0.77 7.66
N VAL A 33 -10.42 -0.86 7.49
CA VAL A 33 -9.73 -0.59 6.23
C VAL A 33 -8.65 -1.64 6.00
N SER A 34 -8.55 -2.11 4.76
CA SER A 34 -7.45 -2.96 4.34
C SER A 34 -6.81 -2.43 3.07
N GLY A 35 -5.53 -2.74 2.89
CA GLY A 35 -4.83 -2.31 1.69
C GLY A 35 -3.63 -3.17 1.33
N THR A 36 -3.24 -3.07 0.06
CA THR A 36 -2.06 -3.71 -0.51
C THR A 36 -1.18 -2.68 -1.19
N SER A 37 0.15 -2.75 -1.02
CA SER A 37 1.10 -1.81 -1.65
C SER A 37 0.73 -0.35 -1.30
N ILE A 38 0.55 0.53 -2.29
CA ILE A 38 0.14 1.93 -2.08
C ILE A 38 -1.22 2.04 -1.37
N GLY A 39 -2.14 1.10 -1.62
CA GLY A 39 -3.41 1.03 -0.89
C GLY A 39 -3.20 0.79 0.61
N ALA A 40 -2.14 0.06 1.01
CA ALA A 40 -1.79 -0.10 2.43
C ALA A 40 -1.32 1.23 3.06
N ILE A 41 -0.63 2.06 2.30
CA ILE A 41 -0.22 3.40 2.74
C ILE A 41 -1.46 4.29 2.94
N ASN A 42 -2.35 4.34 1.95
CA ASN A 42 -3.61 5.08 2.04
C ASN A 42 -4.48 4.58 3.22
N ALA A 43 -4.53 3.25 3.41
CA ALA A 43 -5.24 2.60 4.51
C ALA A 43 -4.66 3.00 5.89
N ALA A 44 -3.33 3.09 6.00
CA ALA A 44 -2.67 3.50 7.24
C ALA A 44 -3.04 4.95 7.61
N PHE A 45 -3.03 5.87 6.65
CA PHE A 45 -3.52 7.24 6.87
C PHE A 45 -4.98 7.28 7.31
N TYR A 46 -5.81 6.43 6.70
CA TYR A 46 -7.22 6.32 7.08
C TYR A 46 -7.37 5.81 8.51
N ALA A 47 -6.67 4.74 8.85
CA ALA A 47 -6.69 4.14 10.19
C ALA A 47 -6.19 5.11 11.25
N GLU A 48 -5.14 5.89 10.96
CA GLU A 48 -4.62 6.95 11.83
C GLU A 48 -5.58 8.14 11.97
N ARG A 49 -6.61 8.23 11.12
CA ARG A 49 -7.48 9.41 10.96
C ARG A 49 -6.74 10.66 10.50
N ASN A 50 -5.65 10.49 9.77
CA ASN A 50 -4.81 11.58 9.25
C ASN A 50 -5.09 11.83 7.76
N LEU A 51 -6.35 12.09 7.41
CA LEU A 51 -6.74 12.31 6.00
C LEU A 51 -6.15 13.60 5.42
N THR A 52 -5.91 14.60 6.25
CA THR A 52 -5.20 15.81 5.82
C THR A 52 -3.77 15.49 5.38
N GLY A 53 -3.07 14.62 6.12
CA GLY A 53 -1.76 14.12 5.75
C GLY A 53 -1.78 13.34 4.44
N LEU A 54 -2.78 12.47 4.25
CA LEU A 54 -3.00 11.73 3.03
C LEU A 54 -3.12 12.64 1.80
N TYR A 55 -3.96 13.68 1.90
CA TYR A 55 -4.17 14.59 0.78
C TYR A 55 -2.94 15.42 0.49
N LYS A 56 -2.26 15.94 1.52
CA LYS A 56 -0.99 16.64 1.36
C LYS A 56 0.08 15.78 0.71
N LEU A 57 0.17 14.50 1.08
CA LEU A 57 1.10 13.57 0.47
C LEU A 57 0.89 13.51 -1.05
N TRP A 58 -0.32 13.31 -1.49
CA TRP A 58 -0.65 13.18 -2.91
C TRP A 58 -0.63 14.52 -3.68
N GLU A 59 -0.85 15.64 -3.01
CA GLU A 59 -0.78 16.98 -3.62
C GLU A 59 0.65 17.50 -3.75
N SER A 60 1.56 17.10 -2.84
CA SER A 60 2.91 17.66 -2.73
C SER A 60 4.00 16.79 -3.34
N THR A 61 3.70 15.55 -3.69
CA THR A 61 4.73 14.58 -4.09
C THR A 61 4.52 14.16 -5.54
N ASP A 62 5.55 14.32 -6.35
CA ASP A 62 5.58 13.67 -7.65
C ASP A 62 5.57 12.15 -7.43
N SER A 63 4.73 11.44 -8.17
CA SER A 63 4.58 9.99 -8.03
C SER A 63 5.89 9.24 -8.26
N SER A 64 6.81 9.79 -9.06
CA SER A 64 8.14 9.24 -9.27
C SER A 64 9.04 9.36 -8.03
N GLU A 65 8.92 10.45 -7.27
CA GLU A 65 9.65 10.64 -6.01
C GLU A 65 9.12 9.75 -4.89
N LEU A 66 7.79 9.55 -4.85
CA LEU A 66 7.14 8.71 -3.84
C LEU A 66 7.63 7.28 -3.88
N PHE A 67 7.85 6.76 -5.08
CA PHE A 67 8.11 5.35 -5.23
C PHE A 67 9.58 5.04 -5.45
N GLY A 68 10.41 6.01 -5.90
CA GLY A 68 11.79 5.70 -6.32
C GLY A 68 11.85 4.50 -7.28
N ILE A 69 10.69 4.10 -7.78
CA ILE A 69 10.43 2.91 -8.56
C ILE A 69 10.06 3.42 -9.93
N ASP A 70 10.88 3.07 -10.89
CA ASP A 70 10.59 3.32 -12.28
C ASP A 70 9.19 2.80 -12.62
N GLY A 71 8.34 3.63 -13.24
CA GLY A 71 6.96 3.25 -13.62
C GLY A 71 6.93 1.96 -14.45
N GLU A 72 8.02 1.67 -15.14
CA GLU A 72 8.25 0.44 -15.88
C GLU A 72 8.30 -0.81 -14.98
N PHE A 73 8.89 -0.72 -13.79
CA PHE A 73 8.92 -1.82 -12.83
C PHE A 73 7.52 -2.15 -12.28
N LEU A 74 6.73 -1.13 -11.93
CA LEU A 74 5.35 -1.34 -11.48
C LEU A 74 4.47 -1.93 -12.59
N ASN A 75 4.71 -1.51 -13.83
CA ASN A 75 4.02 -2.05 -15.00
C ASN A 75 4.41 -3.52 -15.24
N ASN A 76 5.68 -3.85 -15.11
CA ASN A 76 6.17 -5.23 -15.27
C ASN A 76 5.65 -6.18 -14.19
N ILE A 77 5.55 -5.72 -12.93
CA ILE A 77 4.94 -6.53 -11.85
C ILE A 77 3.42 -6.69 -12.06
N SER A 78 2.73 -5.65 -12.52
CA SER A 78 1.28 -5.73 -12.75
C SER A 78 0.90 -6.67 -13.90
N HIS A 79 1.81 -6.88 -14.84
CA HIS A 79 1.65 -7.81 -15.96
C HIS A 79 2.09 -9.24 -15.66
N LEU A 80 2.80 -9.49 -14.56
CA LEU A 80 3.08 -10.84 -14.09
C LEU A 80 1.77 -11.49 -13.63
N LYS A 81 1.06 -12.10 -14.60
CA LYS A 81 -0.04 -13.03 -14.32
C LYS A 81 0.54 -14.26 -13.65
N PHE A 82 0.60 -14.25 -12.33
CA PHE A 82 1.05 -15.40 -11.55
C PHE A 82 0.06 -16.55 -11.68
N LYS A 83 0.25 -17.43 -12.64
CA LYS A 83 -0.34 -18.78 -12.61
C LYS A 83 0.37 -19.56 -11.50
N LYS A 84 -0.39 -20.17 -10.59
CA LYS A 84 0.15 -20.98 -9.48
C LYS A 84 1.23 -21.99 -9.90
N SER A 85 1.15 -22.52 -11.12
CA SER A 85 2.13 -23.47 -11.69
C SER A 85 3.46 -22.85 -12.10
N GLU A 86 3.50 -21.55 -12.36
CA GLU A 86 4.72 -20.82 -12.77
C GLU A 86 5.49 -20.25 -11.57
N ILE A 87 4.80 -19.97 -10.47
CA ILE A 87 5.40 -19.45 -9.23
C ILE A 87 6.40 -20.45 -8.65
N GLN A 88 6.07 -21.75 -8.68
CA GLN A 88 6.98 -22.80 -8.17
C GLN A 88 8.23 -23.01 -9.03
N LYS A 89 8.14 -22.82 -10.35
CA LYS A 89 9.27 -22.95 -11.27
C LYS A 89 10.20 -21.73 -11.28
N ASN A 90 9.71 -20.56 -10.88
CA ASN A 90 10.43 -19.27 -10.99
C ASN A 90 10.87 -18.65 -9.66
N LYS A 91 11.01 -19.47 -8.60
CA LYS A 91 11.47 -18.98 -7.28
C LYS A 91 12.78 -18.18 -7.36
N GLU A 92 13.72 -18.66 -8.16
CA GLU A 92 15.03 -18.00 -8.34
C GLU A 92 14.90 -16.73 -9.19
N SER A 93 14.05 -16.73 -10.20
CA SER A 93 13.78 -15.55 -11.03
C SER A 93 13.10 -14.44 -10.23
N ILE A 94 12.14 -14.77 -9.37
CA ILE A 94 11.50 -13.78 -8.48
C ILE A 94 12.51 -13.24 -7.47
N LYS A 95 13.36 -14.09 -6.87
CA LYS A 95 14.41 -13.65 -5.98
C LYS A 95 15.46 -12.80 -6.68
N SER A 96 15.83 -13.12 -7.93
CA SER A 96 16.77 -12.34 -8.71
C SER A 96 16.18 -10.99 -9.11
N VAL A 97 14.90 -10.94 -9.50
CA VAL A 97 14.20 -9.69 -9.79
C VAL A 97 14.20 -8.78 -8.56
N ILE A 98 13.84 -9.31 -7.39
CA ILE A 98 13.85 -8.54 -6.14
C ILE A 98 15.26 -8.13 -5.73
N LYS A 99 16.27 -8.99 -5.94
CA LYS A 99 17.66 -8.71 -5.60
C LYS A 99 18.33 -7.74 -6.58
N ASN A 100 18.00 -7.82 -7.86
CA ASN A 100 18.59 -7.00 -8.92
C ASN A 100 17.88 -5.66 -9.10
N PHE A 101 16.60 -5.58 -8.78
CA PHE A 101 15.83 -4.34 -8.77
C PHE A 101 15.66 -3.80 -7.35
N GLY A 102 16.65 -4.03 -6.46
CA GLY A 102 16.62 -3.63 -5.07
C GLY A 102 15.85 -2.32 -4.88
N ILE A 103 14.55 -2.45 -4.55
CA ILE A 103 13.71 -1.29 -4.26
C ILE A 103 14.37 -0.61 -3.08
N ASP A 104 14.95 0.56 -3.29
CA ASP A 104 15.45 1.36 -2.18
C ASP A 104 14.24 1.80 -1.35
N THR A 105 13.91 0.98 -0.37
CA THR A 105 12.80 1.25 0.55
C THR A 105 13.09 2.41 1.47
N LYS A 106 14.29 3.01 1.40
CA LYS A 106 14.73 4.09 2.28
C LYS A 106 13.83 5.32 2.16
N ASN A 107 13.51 5.73 0.94
CA ASN A 107 12.63 6.88 0.69
C ASN A 107 11.21 6.63 1.20
N ILE A 108 10.63 5.46 0.89
CA ILE A 108 9.30 5.07 1.40
C ILE A 108 9.33 5.01 2.93
N ARG A 109 10.37 4.43 3.51
CA ARG A 109 10.49 4.31 4.97
C ARG A 109 10.61 5.68 5.65
N MET A 110 11.41 6.59 5.09
CA MET A 110 11.51 7.97 5.58
C MET A 110 10.16 8.70 5.49
N LEU A 111 9.46 8.53 4.39
CA LEU A 111 8.16 9.13 4.16
C LEU A 111 7.11 8.58 5.14
N LEU A 112 7.04 7.27 5.32
CA LEU A 112 6.14 6.65 6.29
C LEU A 112 6.41 7.17 7.71
N ASN A 113 7.67 7.20 8.14
CA ASN A 113 8.05 7.71 9.46
C ASN A 113 7.71 9.19 9.67
N LYS A 114 7.76 9.98 8.58
CA LYS A 114 7.42 11.40 8.63
C LYS A 114 5.92 11.63 8.82
N TYR A 115 5.09 10.87 8.12
CA TYR A 115 3.67 11.15 8.02
C TYR A 115 2.77 10.23 8.83
N ILE A 116 3.19 9.00 9.12
CA ILE A 116 2.40 7.98 9.81
C ILE A 116 2.93 7.76 11.22
N LYS A 117 2.01 7.71 12.19
CA LYS A 117 2.31 7.44 13.61
C LYS A 117 1.70 6.10 14.00
N GLU A 118 2.56 5.09 14.13
CA GLU A 118 2.14 3.72 14.47
C GLU A 118 1.27 3.67 15.74
N ASP A 119 1.64 4.40 16.78
CA ASP A 119 0.88 4.48 18.04
C ASP A 119 -0.58 4.90 17.83
N ARG A 120 -0.83 5.80 16.88
CA ARG A 120 -2.18 6.26 16.58
C ARG A 120 -2.97 5.20 15.86
N ILE A 121 -2.33 4.45 14.96
CA ILE A 121 -2.96 3.32 14.26
C ILE A 121 -3.35 2.26 15.30
N ARG A 122 -2.44 1.85 16.17
CA ARG A 122 -2.70 0.83 17.21
C ARG A 122 -3.82 1.25 18.16
N LYS A 123 -3.90 2.51 18.55
CA LYS A 123 -4.95 3.08 19.41
C LYS A 123 -6.25 3.39 18.67
N SER A 124 -6.27 3.32 17.36
CA SER A 124 -7.46 3.63 16.57
C SER A 124 -8.56 2.60 16.77
N LYS A 125 -9.81 3.07 16.74
CA LYS A 125 -11.00 2.19 16.72
C LYS A 125 -11.28 1.62 15.32
N ILE A 126 -10.52 2.05 14.30
CA ILE A 126 -10.63 1.54 12.95
C ILE A 126 -9.77 0.27 12.86
N ASP A 127 -10.37 -0.82 12.43
CA ASP A 127 -9.63 -2.02 12.12
C ASP A 127 -8.70 -1.76 10.94
N PHE A 128 -7.45 -2.19 11.05
CA PHE A 128 -6.46 -1.99 10.02
C PHE A 128 -5.76 -3.29 9.67
N VAL A 129 -5.75 -3.59 8.39
CA VAL A 129 -5.19 -4.82 7.85
C VAL A 129 -4.32 -4.51 6.63
N ILE A 130 -3.15 -5.12 6.57
CA ILE A 130 -2.28 -5.09 5.39
C ILE A 130 -2.28 -6.46 4.76
N VAL A 131 -2.47 -6.51 3.45
CA VAL A 131 -2.28 -7.73 2.67
C VAL A 131 -0.96 -7.61 1.91
N THR A 132 -0.07 -8.56 2.12
CA THR A 132 1.23 -8.65 1.46
C THR A 132 1.46 -10.07 0.95
N PHE A 133 2.62 -10.34 0.37
CA PHE A 133 2.98 -11.64 -0.15
C PHE A 133 4.31 -12.12 0.44
N SER A 134 4.32 -13.31 1.05
CA SER A 134 5.54 -13.96 1.51
C SER A 134 6.24 -14.65 0.35
N ILE A 135 7.46 -14.18 0.04
CA ILE A 135 8.29 -14.78 -1.02
C ILE A 135 8.83 -16.14 -0.57
N ASN A 136 9.05 -16.31 0.72
CA ASN A 136 9.55 -17.58 1.25
C ASN A 136 8.51 -18.68 1.19
N ASP A 137 7.28 -18.36 1.58
CA ASP A 137 6.17 -19.31 1.66
C ASP A 137 5.32 -19.33 0.38
N LEU A 138 5.54 -18.40 -0.55
CA LEU A 138 4.79 -18.21 -1.80
C LEU A 138 3.26 -18.11 -1.57
N LYS A 139 2.88 -17.36 -0.55
CA LYS A 139 1.47 -17.17 -0.21
C LYS A 139 1.17 -15.73 0.24
N PRO A 140 -0.07 -15.28 0.08
CA PRO A 140 -0.49 -14.03 0.68
C PRO A 140 -0.41 -14.11 2.21
N VAL A 141 -0.02 -13.01 2.82
CA VAL A 141 0.06 -12.83 4.28
C VAL A 141 -0.82 -11.65 4.64
N VAL A 142 -1.63 -11.86 5.65
CA VAL A 142 -2.51 -10.84 6.22
C VAL A 142 -1.92 -10.41 7.56
N VAL A 143 -1.66 -9.12 7.69
CA VAL A 143 -1.08 -8.53 8.91
C VAL A 143 -2.11 -7.58 9.52
N HIS A 144 -2.50 -7.85 10.76
CA HIS A 144 -3.40 -7.01 11.54
C HIS A 144 -2.60 -6.00 12.38
N LYS A 145 -3.23 -4.92 12.76
CA LYS A 145 -2.61 -3.86 13.61
C LYS A 145 -2.30 -4.33 15.03
N ASP A 146 -3.00 -5.37 15.50
CA ASP A 146 -2.91 -5.91 16.86
C ASP A 146 -1.94 -7.09 16.94
#